data_e92eb09762e3cb84ee72e133695d4f6a
#
_entry.id   e92eb09762e3cb84ee72e133695d4f6a
#
_cell.length_a   1.000
_cell.length_b   1.000
_cell.length_c   1.000
_cell.angle_alpha   90.00
_cell.angle_beta   90.00
_cell.angle_gamma   90.00
#
_symmetry.space_group_name_H-M   'P 1'
#
loop_
_entity.id
_entity.type
_entity.pdbx_description
1 polymer ?
#
loop_
_entity_poly.entity_id
_entity_poly.type
_entity_poly.pdbx_seq_one_letter_code
_entity_poly.pdbx_strand_id
1 'polypeptide(L)'
;MKSWNERTREVAYLLNPAFCARLLYAAIKEYERKTQHAFPFPLVYLVLPLVLHKQTRTRISSRTQLLQWIQANQHLLIGFARRTKELVVITNEALELLLQSGLIQITKSGELSIAKTQRSLSKTRFVDSEISECITKSEHIARWFASTGKIETIYIGLGVRP
;
A
#
# COMPACT_ATOMS: atom_id res chain seq x y z
N MET A 1 19.26 -4.30 -5.23
CA MET A 1 19.06 -3.71 -3.88
C MET A 1 20.18 -4.16 -2.95
N LYS A 2 20.62 -3.31 -2.00
CA LYS A 2 21.59 -3.74 -0.97
C LYS A 2 20.98 -4.88 -0.14
N SER A 3 21.83 -5.82 0.26
CA SER A 3 21.38 -6.92 1.13
C SER A 3 20.81 -6.37 2.45
N TRP A 4 20.00 -7.16 3.13
CA TRP A 4 19.35 -6.74 4.38
C TRP A 4 20.34 -6.18 5.41
N ASN A 5 21.51 -6.80 5.53
CA ASN A 5 22.57 -6.41 6.48
C ASN A 5 23.29 -5.11 6.12
N GLU A 6 23.14 -4.62 4.89
CA GLU A 6 23.79 -3.38 4.40
C GLU A 6 22.87 -2.15 4.48
N ARG A 7 21.65 -2.32 4.98
CA ARG A 7 20.68 -1.23 5.15
C ARG A 7 20.90 -0.54 6.50
N THR A 8 20.78 0.80 6.53
CA THR A 8 20.74 1.51 7.80
C THR A 8 19.56 1.04 8.64
N ARG A 9 19.67 1.07 9.97
CA ARG A 9 18.60 0.59 10.88
C ARG A 9 17.21 1.17 10.56
N GLU A 10 17.14 2.47 10.29
CA GLU A 10 15.88 3.14 9.93
C GLU A 10 15.26 2.61 8.63
N VAL A 11 16.10 2.43 7.59
CA VAL A 11 15.66 1.86 6.32
C VAL A 11 15.26 0.40 6.47
N ALA A 12 15.98 -0.38 7.31
CA ALA A 12 15.65 -1.76 7.61
C ALA A 12 14.32 -1.89 8.34
N TYR A 13 13.97 -0.95 9.23
CA TYR A 13 12.67 -0.95 9.93
C TYR A 13 11.50 -0.66 8.99
N LEU A 14 11.59 0.39 8.17
CA LEU A 14 10.54 0.79 7.24
C LEU A 14 10.37 -0.18 6.06
N LEU A 15 11.44 -0.89 5.67
CA LEU A 15 11.41 -1.88 4.60
C LEU A 15 11.35 -3.32 5.13
N ASN A 16 10.96 -3.51 6.38
CA ASN A 16 10.69 -4.83 6.92
C ASN A 16 9.51 -5.48 6.18
N PRO A 17 9.68 -6.65 5.54
CA PRO A 17 8.62 -7.31 4.79
C PRO A 17 7.37 -7.57 5.62
N ALA A 18 7.49 -7.89 6.90
CA ALA A 18 6.34 -8.12 7.78
C ALA A 18 5.56 -6.83 8.05
N PHE A 19 6.24 -5.69 8.23
CA PHE A 19 5.59 -4.39 8.36
C PHE A 19 4.92 -3.98 7.05
N CYS A 20 5.62 -4.10 5.92
CA CYS A 20 5.05 -3.85 4.60
C CYS A 20 3.84 -4.73 4.32
N ALA A 21 3.91 -6.03 4.67
CA ALA A 21 2.78 -6.95 4.57
C ALA A 21 1.57 -6.48 5.39
N ARG A 22 1.81 -5.95 6.60
CA ARG A 22 0.73 -5.38 7.44
C ARG A 22 0.05 -4.19 6.78
N LEU A 23 0.81 -3.32 6.10
CA LEU A 23 0.28 -2.17 5.37
C LEU A 23 -0.53 -2.60 4.15
N LEU A 24 -0.01 -3.54 3.37
CA LEU A 24 -0.73 -4.08 2.21
C LEU A 24 -2.01 -4.81 2.63
N TYR A 25 -1.96 -5.59 3.70
CA TYR A 25 -3.15 -6.25 4.25
C TYR A 25 -4.24 -5.25 4.63
N ALA A 26 -3.87 -4.15 5.29
CA ALA A 26 -4.80 -3.09 5.66
C ALA A 26 -5.47 -2.46 4.44
N ALA A 27 -4.68 -2.19 3.38
CA ALA A 27 -5.20 -1.63 2.14
C ALA A 27 -6.16 -2.59 1.42
N ILE A 28 -5.77 -3.86 1.26
CA ILE A 28 -6.60 -4.88 0.61
C ILE A 28 -7.93 -5.05 1.36
N LYS A 29 -7.87 -5.19 2.68
CA LYS A 29 -9.05 -5.37 3.53
C LYS A 29 -10.01 -4.18 3.45
N GLU A 30 -9.51 -2.96 3.49
CA GLU A 30 -10.32 -1.74 3.41
C GLU A 30 -10.94 -1.55 2.02
N TYR A 31 -10.20 -1.87 0.96
CA TYR A 31 -10.73 -1.84 -0.40
C TYR A 31 -11.91 -2.80 -0.57
N GLU A 32 -11.75 -4.07 -0.13
CA GLU A 32 -12.84 -5.06 -0.17
C GLU A 32 -14.05 -4.61 0.66
N ARG A 33 -13.80 -4.07 1.86
CA ARG A 33 -14.87 -3.55 2.72
C ARG A 33 -15.65 -2.43 2.03
N LYS A 34 -14.96 -1.56 1.27
CA LYS A 34 -15.57 -0.41 0.61
C LYS A 34 -16.29 -0.76 -0.69
N THR A 35 -15.72 -1.65 -1.48
CA THR A 35 -16.20 -1.97 -2.84
C THR A 35 -17.02 -3.26 -2.91
N GLN A 36 -16.85 -4.17 -1.95
CA GLN A 36 -17.32 -5.55 -2.00
C GLN A 36 -16.70 -6.36 -3.15
N HIS A 37 -15.57 -5.92 -3.68
CA HIS A 37 -14.79 -6.56 -4.73
C HIS A 37 -13.35 -6.80 -4.30
N ALA A 38 -12.70 -7.77 -4.93
CA ALA A 38 -11.28 -8.04 -4.72
C ALA A 38 -10.40 -6.84 -5.16
N PHE A 39 -9.24 -6.72 -4.54
CA PHE A 39 -8.30 -5.63 -4.76
C PHE A 39 -7.56 -5.85 -6.09
N PRO A 40 -7.57 -4.88 -7.03
CA PRO A 40 -6.86 -5.02 -8.29
C PRO A 40 -5.36 -5.17 -8.09
N PHE A 41 -4.79 -6.26 -8.60
CA PHE A 41 -3.38 -6.61 -8.38
C PHE A 41 -2.39 -5.47 -8.71
N PRO A 42 -2.52 -4.75 -9.85
CA PRO A 42 -1.57 -3.69 -10.18
C PRO A 42 -1.51 -2.56 -9.14
N LEU A 43 -2.61 -2.27 -8.45
CA LEU A 43 -2.67 -1.17 -7.48
C LEU A 43 -1.84 -1.43 -6.22
N VAL A 44 -1.49 -2.68 -5.94
CA VAL A 44 -0.70 -3.03 -4.74
C VAL A 44 0.68 -2.37 -4.76
N TYR A 45 1.27 -2.19 -5.94
CA TYR A 45 2.59 -1.57 -6.12
C TYR A 45 2.60 -0.07 -5.85
N LEU A 46 1.45 0.57 -5.77
CA LEU A 46 1.32 2.00 -5.48
C LEU A 46 1.13 2.30 -3.98
N VAL A 47 0.77 1.30 -3.17
CA VAL A 47 0.49 1.49 -1.74
C VAL A 47 1.74 1.88 -0.96
N LEU A 48 2.79 1.08 -1.03
CA LEU A 48 4.02 1.32 -0.26
C LEU A 48 4.72 2.63 -0.65
N PRO A 49 4.88 2.98 -1.95
CA PRO A 49 5.49 4.25 -2.33
C PRO A 49 4.76 5.49 -1.82
N LEU A 50 3.45 5.41 -1.67
CA LEU A 50 2.63 6.49 -1.10
C LEU A 50 2.78 6.56 0.42
N VAL A 51 2.68 5.42 1.12
CA VAL A 51 2.60 5.41 2.58
C VAL A 51 3.96 5.49 3.27
N LEU A 52 5.02 4.92 2.68
CA LEU A 52 6.35 4.91 3.31
C LEU A 52 7.10 6.23 3.14
N HIS A 53 6.74 7.06 2.17
CA HIS A 53 7.33 8.38 2.00
C HIS A 53 6.67 9.38 2.95
N LYS A 54 7.37 9.77 4.01
CA LYS A 54 6.84 10.60 5.11
C LYS A 54 6.16 11.88 4.61
N GLN A 55 6.79 12.63 3.71
CA GLN A 55 6.22 13.87 3.18
C GLN A 55 4.90 13.63 2.44
N THR A 56 4.80 12.54 1.67
CA THR A 56 3.55 12.14 1.01
C THR A 56 2.51 11.70 2.04
N ARG A 57 2.90 10.80 2.94
CA ARG A 57 2.02 10.22 3.96
C ARG A 57 1.33 11.29 4.82
N THR A 58 2.08 12.28 5.28
CA THR A 58 1.53 13.36 6.14
C THR A 58 0.52 14.25 5.41
N ARG A 59 0.57 14.31 4.09
CA ARG A 59 -0.38 15.07 3.26
C ARG A 59 -1.59 14.26 2.80
N ILE A 60 -1.61 12.95 3.00
CA ILE A 60 -2.79 12.13 2.69
C ILE A 60 -3.90 12.48 3.67
N SER A 61 -5.06 12.86 3.15
CA SER A 61 -6.23 13.26 3.91
C SER A 61 -7.46 12.47 3.49
N SER A 62 -8.30 12.11 4.46
CA SER A 62 -9.60 11.49 4.21
C SER A 62 -10.64 12.45 3.60
N ARG A 63 -10.34 13.76 3.59
CA ARG A 63 -11.26 14.81 3.11
C ARG A 63 -11.14 15.10 1.62
N THR A 64 -10.10 14.59 0.95
CA THR A 64 -9.83 14.84 -0.48
C THR A 64 -9.85 13.56 -1.27
N GLN A 65 -10.32 13.64 -2.51
CA GLN A 65 -10.22 12.54 -3.48
C GLN A 65 -8.82 12.51 -4.08
N LEU A 66 -8.40 11.35 -4.59
CA LEU A 66 -7.05 11.13 -5.12
C LEU A 66 -6.66 12.17 -6.17
N LEU A 67 -7.49 12.41 -7.17
CA LEU A 67 -7.15 13.34 -8.27
C LEU A 67 -7.03 14.78 -7.79
N GLN A 68 -7.85 15.21 -6.86
CA GLN A 68 -7.74 16.53 -6.22
C GLN A 68 -6.46 16.64 -5.40
N TRP A 69 -6.12 15.60 -4.65
CA TRP A 69 -4.89 15.54 -3.89
C TRP A 69 -3.66 15.61 -4.79
N ILE A 70 -3.66 14.88 -5.92
CA ILE A 70 -2.59 14.91 -6.93
C ILE A 70 -2.38 16.33 -7.45
N GLN A 71 -3.46 17.02 -7.82
CA GLN A 71 -3.39 18.41 -8.33
C GLN A 71 -2.77 19.37 -7.30
N ALA A 72 -3.13 19.21 -6.04
CA ALA A 72 -2.64 20.06 -4.95
C ALA A 72 -1.20 19.74 -4.51
N ASN A 73 -0.69 18.54 -4.81
CA ASN A 73 0.58 18.03 -4.27
C ASN A 73 1.52 17.50 -5.36
N GLN A 74 1.50 18.06 -6.55
CA GLN A 74 2.34 17.60 -7.68
C GLN A 74 3.83 17.53 -7.33
N HIS A 75 4.33 18.43 -6.49
CA HIS A 75 5.71 18.44 -6.04
C HIS A 75 6.10 17.16 -5.26
N LEU A 76 5.16 16.49 -4.59
CA LEU A 76 5.39 15.23 -3.88
C LEU A 76 5.49 14.03 -4.83
N LEU A 77 5.04 14.17 -6.07
CA LEU A 77 5.12 13.13 -7.09
C LEU A 77 6.45 13.17 -7.86
N ILE A 78 7.29 14.17 -7.63
CA ILE A 78 8.65 14.18 -8.18
C ILE A 78 9.40 12.96 -7.63
N GLY A 79 9.92 12.11 -8.54
CA GLY A 79 10.59 10.86 -8.21
C GLY A 79 9.67 9.73 -7.72
N PHE A 80 8.34 9.91 -7.75
CA PHE A 80 7.40 8.87 -7.32
C PHE A 80 7.49 7.59 -8.15
N ALA A 81 7.54 7.71 -9.49
CA ALA A 81 7.70 6.56 -10.37
C ALA A 81 8.99 5.76 -10.08
N ARG A 82 10.09 6.46 -9.78
CA ARG A 82 11.34 5.83 -9.37
C ARG A 82 11.19 5.10 -8.04
N ARG A 83 10.60 5.72 -7.03
CA ARG A 83 10.32 5.06 -5.74
C ARG A 83 9.45 3.81 -5.90
N THR A 84 8.41 3.92 -6.75
CA THR A 84 7.55 2.78 -7.05
C THR A 84 8.36 1.62 -7.62
N LYS A 85 9.22 1.88 -8.60
CA LYS A 85 10.10 0.86 -9.19
C LYS A 85 11.08 0.25 -8.16
N GLU A 86 11.66 1.08 -7.32
CA GLU A 86 12.60 0.63 -6.28
C GLU A 86 11.93 -0.25 -5.21
N LEU A 87 10.64 -0.05 -4.95
CA LEU A 87 9.87 -0.80 -3.94
C LEU A 87 9.19 -2.07 -4.48
N VAL A 88 9.31 -2.37 -5.76
CA VAL A 88 8.72 -3.60 -6.35
C VAL A 88 9.18 -4.86 -5.62
N VAL A 89 10.48 -4.98 -5.34
CA VAL A 89 11.04 -6.16 -4.67
C VAL A 89 10.46 -6.33 -3.26
N ILE A 90 10.39 -5.26 -2.48
CA ILE A 90 9.80 -5.29 -1.12
C ILE A 90 8.31 -5.58 -1.17
N THR A 91 7.60 -5.03 -2.15
CA THR A 91 6.17 -5.32 -2.34
C THR A 91 5.95 -6.80 -2.63
N ASN A 92 6.79 -7.39 -3.49
CA ASN A 92 6.72 -8.82 -3.79
C ASN A 92 7.02 -9.69 -2.56
N GLU A 93 8.07 -9.37 -1.79
CA GLU A 93 8.38 -10.07 -0.55
C GLU A 93 7.23 -9.99 0.47
N ALA A 94 6.60 -8.82 0.60
CA ALA A 94 5.45 -8.62 1.49
C ALA A 94 4.21 -9.41 1.02
N LEU A 95 3.94 -9.45 -0.29
CA LEU A 95 2.85 -10.25 -0.86
C LEU A 95 3.10 -11.75 -0.67
N GLU A 96 4.32 -12.21 -0.92
CA GLU A 96 4.70 -13.58 -0.70
C GLU A 96 4.46 -14.01 0.75
N LEU A 97 4.85 -13.18 1.71
CA LEU A 97 4.61 -13.43 3.13
C LEU A 97 3.10 -13.54 3.44
N LEU A 98 2.27 -12.65 2.88
CA LEU A 98 0.81 -12.69 3.07
C LEU A 98 0.17 -13.94 2.46
N LEU A 99 0.62 -14.35 1.28
CA LEU A 99 0.14 -15.56 0.60
C LEU A 99 0.55 -16.82 1.36
N GLN A 100 1.81 -16.93 1.75
CA GLN A 100 2.33 -18.07 2.51
C GLN A 100 1.68 -18.21 3.90
N SER A 101 1.35 -17.06 4.51
CA SER A 101 0.63 -17.06 5.82
C SER A 101 -0.86 -17.40 5.68
N GLY A 102 -1.38 -17.52 4.46
CA GLY A 102 -2.81 -17.76 4.21
C GLY A 102 -3.71 -16.59 4.63
N LEU A 103 -3.18 -15.36 4.69
CA LEU A 103 -3.95 -14.16 5.04
C LEU A 103 -4.64 -13.53 3.82
N ILE A 104 -4.05 -13.68 2.66
CA ILE A 104 -4.63 -13.28 1.37
C ILE A 104 -4.58 -14.44 0.39
N GLN A 105 -5.36 -14.33 -0.67
CA GLN A 105 -5.38 -15.25 -1.80
C GLN A 105 -5.45 -14.48 -3.11
N ILE A 106 -5.02 -15.12 -4.20
CA ILE A 106 -5.23 -14.62 -5.56
C ILE A 106 -6.51 -15.25 -6.09
N THR A 107 -7.43 -14.42 -6.58
CA THR A 107 -8.70 -14.88 -7.18
C THR A 107 -8.46 -15.50 -8.56
N LYS A 108 -9.47 -16.17 -9.12
CA LYS A 108 -9.40 -16.73 -10.48
C LYS A 108 -9.17 -15.66 -11.55
N SER A 109 -9.58 -14.42 -11.29
CA SER A 109 -9.35 -13.25 -12.16
C SER A 109 -7.99 -12.57 -11.92
N GLY A 110 -7.15 -13.08 -11.01
CA GLY A 110 -5.84 -12.54 -10.75
C GLY A 110 -5.82 -11.33 -9.81
N GLU A 111 -6.87 -11.12 -9.06
CA GLU A 111 -6.98 -10.04 -8.06
C GLU A 111 -6.61 -10.55 -6.66
N LEU A 112 -6.34 -9.63 -5.74
CA LEU A 112 -6.01 -9.95 -4.35
C LEU A 112 -7.26 -9.89 -3.48
N SER A 113 -7.44 -10.90 -2.65
CA SER A 113 -8.58 -11.00 -1.74
C SER A 113 -8.13 -11.46 -0.35
N ILE A 114 -8.80 -10.99 0.69
CA ILE A 114 -8.61 -11.50 2.05
C ILE A 114 -9.06 -12.95 2.08
N ALA A 115 -8.20 -13.84 2.56
CA ALA A 115 -8.53 -15.24 2.67
C ALA A 115 -9.61 -15.45 3.75
N LYS A 116 -10.62 -16.26 3.44
CA LYS A 116 -11.69 -16.64 4.38
C LYS A 116 -11.18 -17.70 5.36
N THR A 117 -10.15 -17.38 6.13
CA THR A 117 -9.61 -18.24 7.18
C THR A 117 -9.95 -17.66 8.54
N GLN A 118 -9.92 -18.50 9.58
CA GLN A 118 -10.11 -18.04 10.97
C GLN A 118 -8.99 -17.13 11.46
N ARG A 119 -7.90 -16.95 10.69
CA ARG A 119 -6.79 -16.07 11.00
C ARG A 119 -7.05 -14.69 10.42
N SER A 120 -7.29 -13.72 11.29
CA SER A 120 -7.24 -12.31 10.92
C SER A 120 -6.12 -11.64 11.69
N LEU A 121 -5.45 -10.68 11.06
CA LEU A 121 -4.54 -9.82 11.80
C LEU A 121 -5.38 -8.97 12.76
N SER A 122 -5.14 -9.16 14.06
CA SER A 122 -5.87 -8.43 15.09
C SER A 122 -5.68 -6.92 14.91
N LYS A 123 -6.68 -6.15 15.35
CA LYS A 123 -6.55 -4.69 15.50
C LYS A 123 -5.62 -4.39 16.69
N THR A 124 -4.36 -4.78 16.60
CA THR A 124 -3.39 -4.44 17.63
C THR A 124 -3.21 -2.93 17.60
N ARG A 125 -3.51 -2.27 18.70
CA ARG A 125 -3.15 -0.87 18.89
C ARG A 125 -1.64 -0.82 19.08
N PHE A 126 -0.94 -0.32 18.08
CA PHE A 126 0.48 -0.08 18.21
C PHE A 126 0.70 1.14 19.10
N VAL A 127 1.62 1.01 20.04
CA VAL A 127 2.05 2.12 20.91
C VAL A 127 2.79 3.18 20.07
N ASP A 128 3.45 2.76 19.00
CA ASP A 128 4.11 3.65 18.06
C ASP A 128 3.09 4.38 17.18
N SER A 129 3.05 5.71 17.31
CA SER A 129 2.16 6.59 16.56
C SER A 129 2.43 6.57 15.05
N GLU A 130 3.67 6.39 14.63
CA GLU A 130 4.06 6.35 13.21
C GLU A 130 3.58 5.06 12.53
N ILE A 131 3.67 3.92 13.22
CA ILE A 131 3.13 2.65 12.72
C ILE A 131 1.62 2.75 12.55
N SER A 132 0.93 3.28 13.54
CA SER A 132 -0.53 3.50 13.48
C SER A 132 -0.91 4.46 12.35
N GLU A 133 -0.15 5.52 12.15
CA GLU A 133 -0.34 6.46 11.03
C GLU A 133 -0.19 5.74 9.69
N CYS A 134 0.86 4.96 9.50
CA CYS A 134 1.08 4.21 8.26
C CYS A 134 -0.09 3.27 7.94
N ILE A 135 -0.61 2.55 8.92
CA ILE A 135 -1.76 1.66 8.74
C ILE A 135 -3.00 2.46 8.34
N THR A 136 -3.32 3.52 9.05
CA THR A 136 -4.46 4.40 8.75
C THR A 136 -4.35 5.02 7.35
N LYS A 137 -3.15 5.45 6.95
CA LYS A 137 -2.94 6.02 5.61
C LYS A 137 -3.03 4.97 4.51
N SER A 138 -2.62 3.72 4.76
CA SER A 138 -2.84 2.61 3.83
C SER A 138 -4.34 2.37 3.57
N GLU A 139 -5.16 2.46 4.59
CA GLU A 139 -6.63 2.38 4.46
C GLU A 139 -7.18 3.58 3.67
N HIS A 140 -6.68 4.79 3.90
CA HIS A 140 -7.08 5.97 3.11
C HIS A 140 -6.73 5.83 1.63
N ILE A 141 -5.54 5.32 1.32
CA ILE A 141 -5.10 5.04 -0.06
C ILE A 141 -6.05 4.04 -0.73
N ALA A 142 -6.43 2.98 -0.02
CA ALA A 142 -7.39 2.00 -0.52
C ALA A 142 -8.77 2.63 -0.84
N ARG A 143 -9.25 3.53 0.02
CA ARG A 143 -10.49 4.29 -0.25
C ARG A 143 -10.36 5.21 -1.46
N TRP A 144 -9.21 5.84 -1.67
CA TRP A 144 -8.93 6.62 -2.87
C TRP A 144 -9.01 5.77 -4.13
N PHE A 145 -8.39 4.59 -4.11
CA PHE A 145 -8.45 3.66 -5.24
C PHE A 145 -9.87 3.18 -5.51
N ALA A 146 -10.60 2.86 -4.46
CA ALA A 146 -12.00 2.44 -4.56
C ALA A 146 -12.90 3.51 -5.20
N SER A 147 -12.72 4.78 -4.82
CA SER A 147 -13.54 5.88 -5.35
C SER A 147 -13.12 6.34 -6.74
N THR A 148 -11.84 6.19 -7.11
CA THR A 148 -11.36 6.51 -8.46
C THR A 148 -11.75 5.44 -9.47
N GLY A 149 -11.73 4.18 -9.09
CA GLY A 149 -12.28 3.03 -9.81
C GLY A 149 -11.43 2.47 -10.94
N LYS A 150 -10.83 3.32 -11.79
CA LYS A 150 -10.06 2.87 -12.96
C LYS A 150 -8.56 2.84 -12.66
N ILE A 151 -7.93 1.68 -12.86
CA ILE A 151 -6.50 1.45 -12.62
C ILE A 151 -5.65 2.42 -13.45
N GLU A 152 -5.96 2.56 -14.73
CA GLU A 152 -5.24 3.43 -15.66
C GLU A 152 -5.26 4.89 -15.21
N THR A 153 -6.41 5.36 -14.75
CA THR A 153 -6.56 6.74 -14.23
C THR A 153 -5.67 6.98 -13.02
N ILE A 154 -5.57 5.99 -12.13
CA ILE A 154 -4.73 6.06 -10.93
C ILE A 154 -3.25 6.12 -11.33
N TYR A 155 -2.81 5.20 -12.20
CA TYR A 155 -1.43 5.14 -12.66
C TYR A 155 -1.00 6.41 -13.40
N ILE A 156 -1.81 6.87 -14.35
CA ILE A 156 -1.54 8.11 -15.11
C ILE A 156 -1.50 9.31 -14.18
N GLY A 157 -2.46 9.42 -13.26
CA GLY A 157 -2.53 10.51 -12.30
C GLY A 157 -1.29 10.60 -11.40
N LEU A 158 -0.75 9.46 -10.98
CA LEU A 158 0.47 9.38 -10.18
C LEU A 158 1.76 9.46 -11.02
N GLY A 159 1.66 9.54 -12.34
CA GLY A 159 2.81 9.63 -13.23
C GLY A 159 3.63 8.34 -13.33
N VAL A 160 3.01 7.20 -13.09
CA VAL A 160 3.64 5.88 -13.20
C VAL A 160 3.12 5.18 -14.45
N ARG A 161 4.04 4.63 -15.23
CA ARG A 161 3.69 3.74 -16.35
C ARG A 161 3.60 2.31 -15.81
N PRO A 162 2.51 1.60 -16.09
CA PRO A 162 2.37 0.20 -15.69
C PRO A 162 3.38 -0.69 -16.39
#